data_5fb2565ab912481826ca3a3caf6ac20b
#
_entry.id   5fb2565ab912481826ca3a3caf6ac20b
#
_cell.length_a   1.000
_cell.length_b   1.000
_cell.length_c   1.000
_cell.angle_alpha   90.00
_cell.angle_beta   90.00
_cell.angle_gamma   90.00
#
_symmetry.space_group_name_H-M   'P 1'
#
loop_
_entity.id
_entity.type
_entity.pdbx_description
1 polymer ?
#
loop_
_entity_poly.entity_id
_entity_poly.type
_entity_poly.pdbx_seq_one_letter_code
_entity_poly.pdbx_strand_id
1 'polypeptide(L)'
;MTITIGLTGSIATGKSTVAEMFRKYKIPVIDADIISRQVVEPGHSAYKRIVVTFGKEILLEDKTINRKKLGKIIFNDEEKREQLNNIVHPAVREEMLRQKDQLVSKQVRAIVMDIPLLFESKLTH
;
A
#
# COMPACT_ATOMS: atom_id res chain seq x y z
N MET A 1 -0.71 11.61 -23.72
CA MET A 1 -0.50 10.20 -23.35
C MET A 1 0.37 10.10 -22.11
N THR A 2 -0.04 9.35 -21.11
CA THR A 2 0.71 9.21 -19.86
C THR A 2 1.51 7.90 -19.88
N ILE A 3 2.79 7.99 -19.58
CA ILE A 3 3.67 6.82 -19.48
C ILE A 3 3.66 6.35 -18.01
N THR A 4 3.41 5.07 -17.80
CA THR A 4 3.47 4.48 -16.47
C THR A 4 4.77 3.69 -16.32
N ILE A 5 5.56 4.04 -15.30
CA ILE A 5 6.85 3.43 -15.03
C ILE A 5 6.73 2.62 -13.74
N GLY A 6 7.01 1.32 -13.83
CA GLY A 6 7.02 0.45 -12.65
C GLY A 6 8.39 0.43 -11.98
N LEU A 7 8.43 0.62 -10.67
CA LEU A 7 9.61 0.44 -9.85
C LEU A 7 9.37 -0.70 -8.89
N THR A 8 10.23 -1.73 -8.95
CA THR A 8 10.14 -2.86 -8.03
C THR A 8 11.51 -3.09 -7.39
N GLY A 9 11.53 -3.88 -6.34
CA GLY A 9 12.75 -4.21 -5.63
C GLY A 9 12.75 -3.74 -4.19
N SER A 10 13.90 -3.85 -3.53
CA SER A 10 14.07 -3.46 -2.15
C SER A 10 14.92 -2.19 -2.04
N ILE A 11 14.96 -1.61 -0.84
CA ILE A 11 15.81 -0.45 -0.55
C ILE A 11 17.28 -0.76 -0.87
N ALA A 12 17.70 -2.02 -0.66
CA ALA A 12 19.07 -2.44 -0.94
C ALA A 12 19.46 -2.35 -2.42
N THR A 13 18.49 -2.30 -3.33
CA THR A 13 18.76 -2.19 -4.77
C THR A 13 18.82 -0.74 -5.26
N GLY A 14 18.71 0.25 -4.37
CA GLY A 14 18.72 1.66 -4.74
C GLY A 14 17.38 2.19 -5.22
N LYS A 15 16.31 1.42 -5.06
CA LYS A 15 14.96 1.83 -5.48
C LYS A 15 14.54 3.17 -4.87
N SER A 16 14.82 3.39 -3.59
CA SER A 16 14.46 4.63 -2.90
C SER A 16 15.12 5.86 -3.52
N THR A 17 16.39 5.72 -3.90
CA THR A 17 17.13 6.80 -4.55
C THR A 17 16.54 7.15 -5.90
N VAL A 18 16.16 6.14 -6.69
CA VAL A 18 15.55 6.34 -8.01
C VAL A 18 14.20 7.03 -7.85
N ALA A 19 13.36 6.58 -6.89
CA ALA A 19 12.07 7.20 -6.64
C ALA A 19 12.21 8.69 -6.26
N GLU A 20 13.19 9.02 -5.43
CA GLU A 20 13.47 10.41 -5.08
C GLU A 20 13.88 11.26 -6.27
N MET A 21 14.66 10.70 -7.19
CA MET A 21 15.04 11.41 -8.42
C MET A 21 13.80 11.78 -9.23
N PHE A 22 12.84 10.86 -9.36
CA PHE A 22 11.60 11.16 -10.08
C PHE A 22 10.81 12.27 -9.40
N ARG A 23 10.72 12.24 -8.06
CA ARG A 23 10.05 13.31 -7.31
C ARG A 23 10.73 14.66 -7.52
N LYS A 24 12.05 14.66 -7.57
CA LYS A 24 12.84 15.88 -7.80
C LYS A 24 12.50 16.54 -9.14
N TYR A 25 12.21 15.72 -10.15
CA TYR A 25 11.81 16.22 -11.47
C TYR A 25 10.29 16.43 -11.58
N LYS A 26 9.58 16.42 -10.45
CA LYS A 26 8.14 16.64 -10.36
C LYS A 26 7.32 15.57 -11.09
N ILE A 27 7.86 14.37 -11.21
CA ILE A 27 7.13 13.23 -11.73
C ILE A 27 6.40 12.57 -10.56
N PRO A 28 5.07 12.45 -10.60
CA PRO A 28 4.32 11.84 -9.52
C PRO A 28 4.74 10.39 -9.27
N VAL A 29 4.88 10.04 -7.99
CA VAL A 29 5.22 8.68 -7.57
C VAL A 29 4.06 8.14 -6.74
N ILE A 30 3.49 7.01 -7.18
CA ILE A 30 2.47 6.29 -6.42
C ILE A 30 3.19 5.18 -5.66
N ASP A 31 3.26 5.30 -4.34
CA ASP A 31 4.04 4.40 -3.48
C ASP A 31 3.10 3.46 -2.74
N ALA A 32 3.19 2.16 -3.05
CA ALA A 32 2.33 1.14 -2.47
C ALA A 32 2.52 1.01 -0.95
N ASP A 33 3.75 1.21 -0.43
CA ASP A 33 4.00 1.16 1.01
C ASP A 33 3.27 2.29 1.75
N ILE A 34 3.30 3.49 1.20
CA ILE A 34 2.59 4.63 1.80
C ILE A 34 1.09 4.36 1.75
N ILE A 35 0.58 3.89 0.62
CA ILE A 35 -0.84 3.60 0.45
C ILE A 35 -1.29 2.50 1.41
N SER A 36 -0.47 1.45 1.59
CA SER A 36 -0.82 0.37 2.50
C SER A 36 -1.03 0.83 3.94
N ARG A 37 -0.33 1.89 4.34
CA ARG A 37 -0.52 2.51 5.65
C ARG A 37 -1.74 3.39 5.71
N GLN A 38 -2.05 4.08 4.62
CA GLN A 38 -3.19 4.99 4.53
C GLN A 38 -4.53 4.26 4.52
N VAL A 39 -4.64 3.16 3.77
CA VAL A 39 -5.91 2.45 3.63
C VAL A 39 -6.38 1.74 4.90
N VAL A 40 -5.49 1.56 5.87
CA VAL A 40 -5.84 0.95 7.16
C VAL A 40 -6.05 1.98 8.27
N GLU A 41 -6.07 3.26 7.93
CA GLU A 41 -6.38 4.32 8.91
C GLU A 41 -7.88 4.35 9.21
N PRO A 42 -8.26 4.84 10.42
CA PRO A 42 -9.69 4.95 10.77
C PRO A 42 -10.49 5.70 9.72
N GLY A 43 -11.70 5.22 9.45
CA GLY A 43 -12.58 5.80 8.44
C GLY A 43 -12.56 5.08 7.10
N HIS A 44 -11.56 4.25 6.84
CA HIS A 44 -11.48 3.46 5.61
C HIS A 44 -12.15 2.10 5.77
N SER A 45 -12.64 1.55 4.66
CA SER A 45 -13.32 0.26 4.69
C SER A 45 -12.39 -0.89 5.11
N ALA A 46 -11.11 -0.84 4.69
CA ALA A 46 -10.14 -1.86 5.10
C ALA A 46 -9.93 -1.84 6.62
N TYR A 47 -9.84 -0.66 7.23
CA TYR A 47 -9.75 -0.53 8.67
C TYR A 47 -10.92 -1.23 9.37
N LYS A 48 -12.14 -0.97 8.93
CA LYS A 48 -13.34 -1.57 9.50
C LYS A 48 -13.31 -3.09 9.40
N ARG A 49 -12.91 -3.62 8.25
CA ARG A 49 -12.82 -5.06 8.04
C ARG A 49 -11.75 -5.71 8.91
N ILE A 50 -10.62 -5.04 9.11
CA ILE A 50 -9.56 -5.52 10.00
C ILE A 50 -10.06 -5.59 11.43
N VAL A 51 -10.75 -4.57 11.90
CA VAL A 51 -11.31 -4.56 13.26
C VAL A 51 -12.34 -5.67 13.45
N VAL A 52 -13.21 -5.89 12.46
CA VAL A 52 -14.19 -6.98 12.52
C VAL A 52 -13.50 -8.35 12.56
N THR A 53 -12.44 -8.52 11.77
CA THR A 53 -11.75 -9.82 11.65
C THR A 53 -10.88 -10.13 12.87
N PHE A 54 -10.15 -9.14 13.39
CA PHE A 54 -9.16 -9.35 14.44
C PHE A 54 -9.59 -8.86 15.81
N GLY A 55 -10.67 -8.08 15.89
CA GLY A 55 -11.20 -7.57 17.15
C GLY A 55 -10.63 -6.21 17.53
N LYS A 56 -11.32 -5.53 18.44
CA LYS A 56 -10.92 -4.19 18.89
C LYS A 56 -9.65 -4.19 19.74
N GLU A 57 -9.21 -5.34 20.18
CA GLU A 57 -7.99 -5.47 21.01
C GLU A 57 -6.73 -5.07 20.24
N ILE A 58 -6.78 -5.02 18.91
CA ILE A 58 -5.65 -4.58 18.08
C ILE A 58 -5.57 -3.06 17.97
N LEU A 59 -6.45 -2.33 18.60
CA LEU A 59 -6.48 -0.86 18.52
C LEU A 59 -5.75 -0.22 19.68
N LEU A 60 -5.13 0.93 19.40
CA LEU A 60 -4.58 1.82 20.43
C LEU A 60 -5.70 2.69 21.02
N GLU A 61 -5.37 3.49 22.04
CA GLU A 61 -6.33 4.39 22.67
C GLU A 61 -6.95 5.38 21.69
N ASP A 62 -6.18 5.85 20.73
CA ASP A 62 -6.66 6.77 19.69
C ASP A 62 -7.42 6.05 18.56
N LYS A 63 -7.64 4.75 18.70
CA LYS A 63 -8.37 3.88 17.78
C LYS A 63 -7.63 3.58 16.48
N THR A 64 -6.37 3.97 16.35
CA THR A 64 -5.53 3.49 15.25
C THR A 64 -5.07 2.06 15.52
N ILE A 65 -4.70 1.35 14.45
CA ILE A 65 -4.25 -0.03 14.57
C ILE A 65 -2.87 -0.08 15.24
N ASN A 66 -2.76 -0.92 16.27
CA ASN A 66 -1.48 -1.22 16.89
C ASN A 66 -0.75 -2.23 16.01
N ARG A 67 0.11 -1.73 15.13
CA ARG A 67 0.83 -2.55 14.15
C ARG A 67 1.68 -3.62 14.78
N LYS A 68 2.30 -3.30 15.92
CA LYS A 68 3.13 -4.25 16.63
C LYS A 68 2.32 -5.44 17.14
N LYS A 69 1.16 -5.17 17.71
CA LYS A 69 0.27 -6.21 18.21
C LYS A 69 -0.30 -7.06 17.08
N LEU A 70 -0.77 -6.41 16.01
CA LEU A 70 -1.28 -7.11 14.84
C LEU A 70 -0.17 -7.95 14.19
N GLY A 71 1.04 -7.40 14.11
CA GLY A 71 2.19 -8.12 13.57
C GLY A 71 2.49 -9.40 14.35
N LYS A 72 2.38 -9.36 15.68
CA LYS A 72 2.57 -10.56 16.50
C LYS A 72 1.49 -11.61 16.25
N ILE A 73 0.26 -11.18 16.04
CA ILE A 73 -0.85 -12.10 15.77
C ILE A 73 -0.63 -12.85 14.47
N ILE A 74 -0.20 -12.16 13.42
CA ILE A 74 -0.03 -12.77 12.09
C ILE A 74 1.32 -13.46 11.91
N PHE A 75 2.31 -13.18 12.76
CA PHE A 75 3.67 -13.70 12.60
C PHE A 75 3.71 -15.23 12.65
N ASN A 76 2.97 -15.82 13.57
CA ASN A 76 2.95 -17.26 13.75
C ASN A 76 1.67 -17.93 13.23
N ASP A 77 0.83 -17.20 12.50
CA ASP A 77 -0.45 -17.72 12.03
C ASP A 77 -0.63 -17.36 10.55
N GLU A 78 -0.31 -18.32 9.69
CA GLU A 78 -0.39 -18.13 8.24
C GLU A 78 -1.81 -17.83 7.77
N GLU A 79 -2.81 -18.47 8.37
CA GLU A 79 -4.20 -18.24 8.02
C GLU A 79 -4.63 -16.81 8.32
N LYS A 80 -4.25 -16.29 9.49
CA LYS A 80 -4.55 -14.90 9.85
C LYS A 80 -3.79 -13.90 8.97
N ARG A 81 -2.57 -14.24 8.59
CA ARG A 81 -1.81 -13.41 7.65
C ARG A 81 -2.52 -13.33 6.31
N GLU A 82 -3.03 -14.46 5.81
CA GLU A 82 -3.79 -14.48 4.57
C GLU A 82 -5.07 -13.65 4.68
N GLN A 83 -5.78 -13.75 5.80
CA GLN A 83 -6.98 -12.94 6.04
C GLN A 83 -6.66 -11.45 5.98
N LEU A 84 -5.57 -11.03 6.62
CA LEU A 84 -5.14 -9.64 6.58
C LEU A 84 -4.78 -9.20 5.15
N ASN A 85 -4.01 -10.02 4.46
CA ASN A 85 -3.61 -9.72 3.07
C ASN A 85 -4.81 -9.62 2.15
N ASN A 86 -5.82 -10.47 2.33
CA ASN A 86 -7.04 -10.44 1.53
C ASN A 86 -7.88 -9.18 1.78
N ILE A 87 -7.67 -8.50 2.89
CA ILE A 87 -8.30 -7.20 3.16
C ILE A 87 -7.45 -6.06 2.60
N VAL A 88 -6.15 -6.08 2.86
CA VAL A 88 -5.26 -4.95 2.56
C VAL A 88 -4.91 -4.88 1.07
N HIS A 89 -4.56 -5.99 0.43
CA HIS A 89 -4.10 -5.96 -0.96
C HIS A 89 -5.14 -5.41 -1.93
N PRO A 90 -6.41 -5.83 -1.89
CA PRO A 90 -7.42 -5.22 -2.76
C PRO A 90 -7.61 -3.72 -2.50
N ALA A 91 -7.58 -3.30 -1.24
CA ALA A 91 -7.72 -1.89 -0.88
C ALA A 91 -6.57 -1.05 -1.42
N VAL A 92 -5.34 -1.57 -1.33
CA VAL A 92 -4.15 -0.90 -1.89
C VAL A 92 -4.26 -0.79 -3.41
N ARG A 93 -4.64 -1.87 -4.07
CA ARG A 93 -4.78 -1.91 -5.53
C ARG A 93 -5.80 -0.88 -6.01
N GLU A 94 -6.97 -0.84 -5.36
CA GLU A 94 -8.02 0.11 -5.70
C GLU A 94 -7.54 1.55 -5.53
N GLU A 95 -6.84 1.85 -4.44
CA GLU A 95 -6.34 3.20 -4.19
C GLU A 95 -5.25 3.58 -5.18
N MET A 96 -4.36 2.66 -5.54
CA MET A 96 -3.35 2.91 -6.55
C MET A 96 -3.97 3.23 -7.91
N LEU A 97 -4.98 2.46 -8.31
CA LEU A 97 -5.68 2.70 -9.57
C LEU A 97 -6.43 4.03 -9.56
N ARG A 98 -7.05 4.37 -8.43
CA ARG A 98 -7.73 5.65 -8.27
C ARG A 98 -6.77 6.82 -8.43
N GLN A 99 -5.61 6.77 -7.78
CA GLN A 99 -4.60 7.82 -7.88
C GLN A 99 -4.03 7.90 -9.31
N LYS A 100 -3.79 6.75 -9.94
CA LYS A 100 -3.34 6.70 -11.32
C LYS A 100 -4.34 7.37 -12.25
N ASP A 101 -5.62 7.02 -12.12
CA ASP A 101 -6.67 7.57 -12.97
C ASP A 101 -6.80 9.10 -12.79
N GLN A 102 -6.67 9.58 -11.55
CA GLN A 102 -6.68 11.02 -11.29
C GLN A 102 -5.52 11.73 -12.00
N LEU A 103 -4.33 11.13 -11.96
CA LEU A 103 -3.16 11.72 -12.60
C LEU A 103 -3.27 11.67 -14.13
N VAL A 104 -3.81 10.58 -14.68
CA VAL A 104 -4.06 10.47 -16.12
C VAL A 104 -5.04 11.55 -16.57
N SER A 105 -6.10 11.78 -15.80
CA SER A 105 -7.10 12.81 -16.14
C SER A 105 -6.52 14.23 -16.10
N LYS A 106 -5.45 14.44 -15.31
CA LYS A 106 -4.71 15.70 -15.27
C LYS A 106 -3.68 15.83 -16.39
N GLN A 107 -3.58 14.83 -17.25
CA GLN A 107 -2.69 14.80 -18.41
C GLN A 107 -1.20 14.91 -18.03
N VAL A 108 -0.81 14.31 -16.92
CA VAL A 108 0.61 14.24 -16.54
C VAL A 108 1.38 13.38 -17.56
N ARG A 109 2.65 13.69 -17.78
CA ARG A 109 3.47 12.99 -18.78
C ARG A 109 3.85 11.59 -18.35
N ALA A 110 4.13 11.40 -17.07
CA ALA A 110 4.58 10.11 -16.56
C ALA A 110 4.13 9.94 -15.12
N ILE A 111 3.96 8.68 -14.74
CA ILE A 111 3.63 8.29 -13.37
C ILE A 111 4.57 7.15 -13.00
N VAL A 112 5.18 7.21 -11.82
CA VAL A 112 5.98 6.12 -11.29
C VAL A 112 5.13 5.36 -10.30
N MET A 113 5.05 4.04 -10.48
CA MET A 113 4.37 3.14 -9.54
C MET A 113 5.44 2.37 -8.78
N ASP A 114 5.64 2.73 -7.52
CA ASP A 114 6.66 2.14 -6.65
C ASP A 114 6.04 1.00 -5.87
N ILE A 115 6.27 -0.23 -6.33
CA ILE A 115 5.65 -1.44 -5.78
C ILE A 115 6.75 -2.40 -5.33
N PRO A 116 6.78 -2.81 -4.04
CA PRO A 116 7.73 -3.83 -3.59
C PRO A 116 7.51 -5.14 -4.34
N LEU A 117 8.58 -5.87 -4.57
CA LEU A 117 8.53 -7.12 -5.34
C LEU A 117 7.51 -8.11 -4.79
N LEU A 118 7.48 -8.28 -3.47
CA LEU A 118 6.53 -9.17 -2.81
C LEU A 118 5.08 -8.74 -3.04
N PHE A 119 4.85 -7.43 -3.06
CA PHE A 119 3.53 -6.87 -3.28
C PHE A 119 3.06 -7.05 -4.72
N GLU A 120 4.00 -6.90 -5.67
CA GLU A 120 3.72 -7.06 -7.09
C GLU A 120 3.20 -8.46 -7.40
N SER A 121 3.81 -9.49 -6.83
CA SER A 121 3.36 -10.88 -7.06
C SER A 121 1.94 -11.12 -6.56
N LYS A 122 1.50 -10.41 -5.55
CA LYS A 122 0.12 -10.50 -5.03
C LYS A 122 -0.87 -9.70 -5.88
N LEU A 123 -0.43 -8.61 -6.49
CA LEU A 123 -1.30 -7.76 -7.30
C LEU A 123 -1.57 -8.33 -8.69
N THR A 124 -0.74 -9.24 -9.18
CA THR A 124 -0.92 -9.84 -10.48
C THR A 124 -1.85 -11.06 -10.47
N HIS A 125 -2.29 -11.48 -9.30
CA HIS A 125 -3.21 -12.61 -9.16
C HIS A 125 -4.67 -12.13 -9.00
#